data_81efd79eae66d0cbe104fae15da635bd
#
_entry.id   81efd79eae66d0cbe104fae15da635bd
#
_cell.length_a   1.000
_cell.length_b   1.000
_cell.length_c   1.000
_cell.angle_alpha   90.00
_cell.angle_beta   90.00
_cell.angle_gamma   90.00
#
_symmetry.space_group_name_H-M   'P 1'
#
loop_
_entity.id
_entity.type
_entity.pdbx_description
1 polymer ?
#
loop_
_entity_poly.entity_id
_entity_poly.type
_entity_poly.pdbx_seq_one_letter_code
_entity_poly.pdbx_strand_id
1 'polypeptide(L)'
;QGDSNDLASLKTAFAGSHIIFAVTNFFEPFAKLFDGPKTAEIEKQQGINIAQAAAVTDSLEHFIWSTLPNSHAVSGGKFSVPHFDGKASVDDYIREKEPALLAKTTFLWVTWYHTNYSFPVYTPFKVPTAFADVHVQLGSWSPETPISTIGDVRLNLGKFVRAAVEQPEKAANGAYVLAAVETITVEGLLKLWGETHGKKTKYVKIDPEAFRELWPVLAEELGVMMDYWDATREKSWSDVSGRKVLTKEDLGIQGLQTLEEGLKDLAAKTATA
;
A
#
# COMPACT_ATOMS: atom_id res chain seq x y z
N GLN A 1 -6.25 24.98 -0.52
CA GLN A 1 -6.97 23.77 -0.86
C GLN A 1 -6.83 23.51 -2.35
N GLY A 2 -6.51 22.28 -2.78
CA GLY A 2 -6.36 21.89 -4.18
C GLY A 2 -7.16 20.62 -4.49
N ASP A 3 -7.54 20.45 -5.75
CA ASP A 3 -8.20 19.27 -6.30
C ASP A 3 -7.21 18.54 -7.22
N SER A 4 -6.99 17.24 -6.98
CA SER A 4 -6.09 16.42 -7.81
C SER A 4 -6.53 16.31 -9.29
N ASN A 5 -7.79 16.62 -9.59
CA ASN A 5 -8.29 16.67 -10.94
C ASN A 5 -8.11 18.06 -11.63
N ASP A 6 -7.69 19.08 -10.87
CA ASP A 6 -7.47 20.43 -11.35
C ASP A 6 -6.04 20.90 -11.11
N LEU A 7 -5.21 20.81 -12.17
CA LEU A 7 -3.81 21.22 -12.14
C LEU A 7 -3.61 22.70 -11.72
N ALA A 8 -4.53 23.60 -12.08
CA ALA A 8 -4.40 25.02 -11.72
C ALA A 8 -4.60 25.23 -10.21
N SER A 9 -5.58 24.53 -9.63
CA SER A 9 -5.82 24.54 -8.19
C SER A 9 -4.63 23.97 -7.40
N LEU A 10 -4.00 22.89 -7.91
CA LEU A 10 -2.81 22.28 -7.30
C LEU A 10 -1.61 23.24 -7.32
N LYS A 11 -1.35 23.91 -8.44
CA LYS A 11 -0.27 24.92 -8.54
C LYS A 11 -0.45 26.04 -7.52
N THR A 12 -1.68 26.49 -7.35
CA THR A 12 -2.03 27.50 -6.34
C THR A 12 -1.81 26.97 -4.92
N ALA A 13 -2.23 25.74 -4.65
CA ALA A 13 -2.12 25.12 -3.34
C ALA A 13 -0.66 24.84 -2.93
N PHE A 14 0.22 24.53 -3.89
CA PHE A 14 1.62 24.20 -3.64
C PHE A 14 2.54 25.41 -3.57
N ALA A 15 2.08 26.58 -4.02
CA ALA A 15 2.88 27.80 -4.02
C ALA A 15 3.49 28.08 -2.65
N GLY A 16 4.82 28.25 -2.60
CA GLY A 16 5.57 28.50 -1.36
C GLY A 16 5.82 27.26 -0.48
N SER A 17 5.42 26.07 -0.91
CA SER A 17 5.71 24.83 -0.18
C SER A 17 7.15 24.39 -0.39
N HIS A 18 7.84 24.04 0.70
CA HIS A 18 9.19 23.49 0.67
C HIS A 18 9.20 21.95 0.63
N ILE A 19 8.20 21.33 1.26
CA ILE A 19 8.03 19.87 1.30
C ILE A 19 6.61 19.55 0.90
N ILE A 20 6.43 18.59 0.00
CA ILE A 20 5.14 18.07 -0.40
C ILE A 20 5.12 16.56 -0.18
N PHE A 21 4.23 16.08 0.69
CA PHE A 21 3.86 14.67 0.77
C PHE A 21 2.56 14.47 0.00
N ALA A 22 2.60 13.63 -1.01
CA ALA A 22 1.46 13.40 -1.90
C ALA A 22 1.03 11.93 -1.90
N VAL A 23 -0.28 11.72 -1.86
CA VAL A 23 -0.94 10.42 -1.97
C VAL A 23 -2.26 10.58 -2.72
N THR A 24 -2.56 9.65 -3.60
CA THR A 24 -3.86 9.52 -4.27
C THR A 24 -4.70 8.44 -3.60
N ASN A 25 -6.02 8.50 -3.77
CA ASN A 25 -6.96 7.53 -3.19
C ASN A 25 -7.64 6.72 -4.29
N PHE A 26 -7.09 5.54 -4.60
CA PHE A 26 -7.65 4.61 -5.57
C PHE A 26 -9.09 4.18 -5.24
N PHE A 27 -9.36 3.91 -3.97
CA PHE A 27 -10.63 3.29 -3.57
C PHE A 27 -11.82 4.23 -3.62
N GLU A 28 -11.63 5.55 -3.66
CA GLU A 28 -12.74 6.50 -3.81
C GLU A 28 -13.42 6.42 -5.19
N PRO A 29 -12.72 6.54 -6.33
CA PRO A 29 -13.33 6.29 -7.62
C PRO A 29 -13.67 4.81 -7.86
N PHE A 30 -12.90 3.86 -7.31
CA PHE A 30 -13.19 2.43 -7.42
C PHE A 30 -14.54 2.06 -6.83
N ALA A 31 -14.91 2.60 -5.68
CA ALA A 31 -16.21 2.34 -5.04
C ALA A 31 -17.43 2.85 -5.87
N LYS A 32 -17.18 3.73 -6.84
CA LYS A 32 -18.21 4.25 -7.76
C LYS A 32 -18.26 3.49 -9.07
N LEU A 33 -17.10 3.02 -9.55
CA LEU A 33 -16.95 2.44 -10.89
C LEU A 33 -16.94 0.91 -10.88
N PHE A 34 -16.42 0.31 -9.82
CA PHE A 34 -16.15 -1.12 -9.70
C PHE A 34 -15.34 -1.68 -10.89
N ASP A 35 -14.41 -0.86 -11.40
CA ASP A 35 -13.55 -1.12 -12.57
C ASP A 35 -12.11 -0.72 -12.21
N GLY A 36 -11.28 -1.71 -11.90
CA GLY A 36 -9.90 -1.51 -11.46
C GLY A 36 -9.04 -0.79 -12.51
N PRO A 37 -8.94 -1.29 -13.75
CA PRO A 37 -8.16 -0.66 -14.81
C PRO A 37 -8.55 0.79 -15.07
N LYS A 38 -9.86 1.09 -15.17
CA LYS A 38 -10.34 2.45 -15.36
C LYS A 38 -10.04 3.36 -14.18
N THR A 39 -10.13 2.83 -12.98
CA THR A 39 -9.77 3.56 -11.76
C THR A 39 -8.28 3.87 -11.71
N ALA A 40 -7.43 2.93 -12.14
CA ALA A 40 -5.98 3.13 -12.23
C ALA A 40 -5.61 4.27 -13.17
N GLU A 41 -6.29 4.42 -14.31
CA GLU A 41 -6.06 5.54 -15.24
C GLU A 41 -6.49 6.88 -14.62
N ILE A 42 -7.59 6.93 -13.86
CA ILE A 42 -8.00 8.14 -13.11
C ILE A 42 -6.95 8.50 -12.07
N GLU A 43 -6.53 7.55 -11.25
CA GLU A 43 -5.53 7.76 -10.21
C GLU A 43 -4.17 8.19 -10.79
N LYS A 44 -3.74 7.57 -11.88
CA LYS A 44 -2.55 7.97 -12.63
C LYS A 44 -2.62 9.43 -13.09
N GLN A 45 -3.74 9.85 -13.67
CA GLN A 45 -3.89 11.25 -14.11
C GLN A 45 -3.84 12.22 -12.93
N GLN A 46 -4.46 11.87 -11.80
CA GLN A 46 -4.38 12.67 -10.56
C GLN A 46 -2.93 12.78 -10.07
N GLY A 47 -2.20 11.67 -10.05
CA GLY A 47 -0.78 11.65 -9.67
C GLY A 47 0.10 12.48 -10.62
N ILE A 48 -0.14 12.42 -11.93
CA ILE A 48 0.56 13.25 -12.93
C ILE A 48 0.27 14.74 -12.70
N ASN A 49 -0.97 15.14 -12.44
CA ASN A 49 -1.32 16.52 -12.14
C ASN A 49 -0.57 17.02 -10.89
N ILE A 50 -0.49 16.17 -9.85
CA ILE A 50 0.26 16.48 -8.62
C ILE A 50 1.75 16.65 -8.93
N ALA A 51 2.36 15.74 -9.70
CA ALA A 51 3.75 15.81 -10.09
C ALA A 51 4.07 17.07 -10.92
N GLN A 52 3.22 17.42 -11.88
CA GLN A 52 3.34 18.63 -12.68
C GLN A 52 3.23 19.92 -11.85
N ALA A 53 2.33 19.95 -10.88
CA ALA A 53 2.20 21.09 -9.96
C ALA A 53 3.44 21.20 -9.05
N ALA A 54 3.96 20.08 -8.54
CA ALA A 54 5.17 20.04 -7.74
C ALA A 54 6.41 20.47 -8.54
N ALA A 55 6.53 20.05 -9.80
CA ALA A 55 7.66 20.37 -10.68
C ALA A 55 7.84 21.88 -10.94
N VAL A 56 6.73 22.63 -10.90
CA VAL A 56 6.76 24.10 -11.10
C VAL A 56 6.71 24.90 -9.81
N THR A 57 6.87 24.24 -8.64
CA THR A 57 6.92 24.90 -7.34
C THR A 57 8.35 25.27 -7.00
N ASP A 58 8.73 26.52 -7.24
CA ASP A 58 10.12 27.01 -7.14
C ASP A 58 10.75 26.77 -5.74
N SER A 59 9.93 26.91 -4.68
CA SER A 59 10.37 26.73 -3.29
C SER A 59 10.51 25.26 -2.87
N LEU A 60 10.12 24.29 -3.73
CA LEU A 60 10.12 22.89 -3.37
C LEU A 60 11.54 22.34 -3.19
N GLU A 61 11.80 21.80 -2.03
CA GLU A 61 13.07 21.16 -1.66
C GLU A 61 12.95 19.62 -1.66
N HIS A 62 11.78 19.07 -1.25
CA HIS A 62 11.55 17.63 -1.20
C HIS A 62 10.12 17.26 -1.59
N PHE A 63 10.01 16.31 -2.51
CA PHE A 63 8.74 15.71 -2.93
C PHE A 63 8.69 14.25 -2.48
N ILE A 64 7.69 13.86 -1.70
CA ILE A 64 7.50 12.48 -1.27
C ILE A 64 6.21 11.98 -1.91
N TRP A 65 6.35 11.05 -2.82
CA TRP A 65 5.24 10.43 -3.54
C TRP A 65 4.93 9.05 -2.95
N SER A 66 3.74 8.90 -2.35
CA SER A 66 3.23 7.61 -1.87
C SER A 66 2.80 6.77 -3.07
N THR A 67 3.54 5.71 -3.32
CA THR A 67 3.41 4.83 -4.48
C THR A 67 3.45 3.36 -4.09
N LEU A 68 3.47 2.48 -5.07
CA LEU A 68 3.54 1.02 -4.93
C LEU A 68 4.40 0.44 -6.05
N PRO A 69 4.93 -0.79 -5.89
CA PRO A 69 5.73 -1.44 -6.93
C PRO A 69 4.97 -1.62 -8.25
N ASN A 70 5.68 -1.56 -9.37
CA ASN A 70 5.12 -1.94 -10.67
C ASN A 70 4.93 -3.46 -10.71
N SER A 71 3.72 -3.93 -10.39
CA SER A 71 3.42 -5.36 -10.26
C SER A 71 3.58 -6.11 -11.58
N HIS A 72 3.21 -5.45 -12.69
CA HIS A 72 3.39 -6.02 -14.03
C HIS A 72 4.87 -6.28 -14.33
N ALA A 73 5.72 -5.29 -14.12
CA ALA A 73 7.15 -5.41 -14.37
C ALA A 73 7.84 -6.41 -13.42
N VAL A 74 7.55 -6.33 -12.10
CA VAL A 74 8.13 -7.25 -11.09
C VAL A 74 7.75 -8.70 -11.36
N SER A 75 6.52 -8.97 -11.83
CA SER A 75 6.04 -10.32 -12.14
C SER A 75 6.42 -10.83 -13.53
N GLY A 76 7.16 -10.03 -14.32
CA GLY A 76 7.49 -10.37 -15.71
C GLY A 76 6.25 -10.41 -16.62
N GLY A 77 5.28 -9.55 -16.38
CA GLY A 77 4.05 -9.42 -17.16
C GLY A 77 2.92 -10.35 -16.73
N LYS A 78 3.11 -11.15 -15.66
CA LYS A 78 2.14 -12.15 -15.23
C LYS A 78 0.95 -11.57 -14.47
N PHE A 79 1.19 -10.54 -13.66
CA PHE A 79 0.16 -9.89 -12.85
C PHE A 79 0.13 -8.39 -13.12
N SER A 80 -1.06 -7.84 -13.18
CA SER A 80 -1.31 -6.39 -13.15
C SER A 80 -2.28 -6.11 -12.01
N VAL A 81 -1.78 -5.46 -10.97
CA VAL A 81 -2.57 -5.02 -9.82
C VAL A 81 -2.94 -3.56 -10.04
N PRO A 82 -4.21 -3.22 -10.33
CA PRO A 82 -4.56 -1.87 -10.80
C PRO A 82 -4.13 -0.75 -9.86
N HIS A 83 -4.39 -0.88 -8.53
CA HIS A 83 -3.99 0.14 -7.55
C HIS A 83 -2.47 0.21 -7.29
N PHE A 84 -1.68 -0.77 -7.76
CA PHE A 84 -0.22 -0.70 -7.77
C PHE A 84 0.27 -0.02 -9.04
N ASP A 85 -0.14 -0.54 -10.19
CA ASP A 85 0.39 -0.14 -11.50
C ASP A 85 -0.04 1.29 -11.87
N GLY A 86 -1.20 1.75 -11.40
CA GLY A 86 -1.64 3.14 -11.53
C GLY A 86 -0.66 4.11 -10.87
N LYS A 87 -0.24 3.83 -9.63
CA LYS A 87 0.74 4.65 -8.90
C LYS A 87 2.15 4.53 -9.49
N ALA A 88 2.59 3.31 -9.83
CA ALA A 88 3.89 3.08 -10.46
C ALA A 88 4.04 3.80 -11.81
N SER A 89 2.94 3.97 -12.56
CA SER A 89 2.93 4.75 -13.79
C SER A 89 3.27 6.24 -13.56
N VAL A 90 3.00 6.77 -12.38
CA VAL A 90 3.40 8.13 -11.99
C VAL A 90 4.90 8.19 -11.66
N ASP A 91 5.45 7.12 -11.07
CA ASP A 91 6.90 7.02 -10.85
C ASP A 91 7.65 7.09 -12.19
N ASP A 92 7.17 6.34 -13.20
CA ASP A 92 7.72 6.34 -14.55
C ASP A 92 7.59 7.73 -15.18
N TYR A 93 6.43 8.39 -15.06
CA TYR A 93 6.23 9.75 -15.54
C TYR A 93 7.23 10.74 -14.92
N ILE A 94 7.42 10.71 -13.59
CA ILE A 94 8.37 11.59 -12.90
C ILE A 94 9.80 11.32 -13.40
N ARG A 95 10.18 10.05 -13.58
CA ARG A 95 11.52 9.65 -14.07
C ARG A 95 11.79 10.12 -15.49
N GLU A 96 10.80 10.01 -16.36
CA GLU A 96 10.97 10.30 -17.79
C GLU A 96 10.75 11.78 -18.15
N LYS A 97 9.81 12.45 -17.47
CA LYS A 97 9.34 13.76 -17.87
C LYS A 97 9.76 14.89 -16.94
N GLU A 98 10.04 14.59 -15.66
CA GLU A 98 10.28 15.60 -14.63
C GLU A 98 11.64 15.36 -13.92
N PRO A 99 12.78 15.39 -14.65
CA PRO A 99 14.09 15.05 -14.05
C PRO A 99 14.53 16.01 -12.93
N ALA A 100 14.10 17.27 -12.97
CA ALA A 100 14.37 18.23 -11.90
C ALA A 100 13.57 17.91 -10.63
N LEU A 101 12.33 17.44 -10.79
CA LEU A 101 11.52 16.95 -9.67
C LEU A 101 12.07 15.62 -9.15
N LEU A 102 12.47 14.70 -10.04
CA LEU A 102 13.05 13.41 -9.66
C LEU A 102 14.24 13.57 -8.71
N ALA A 103 15.11 14.57 -8.95
CA ALA A 103 16.25 14.85 -8.09
C ALA A 103 15.86 15.18 -6.64
N LYS A 104 14.62 15.64 -6.43
CA LYS A 104 14.04 15.98 -5.11
C LYS A 104 13.05 14.92 -4.62
N THR A 105 12.82 13.83 -5.36
CA THR A 105 11.73 12.87 -5.10
C THR A 105 12.19 11.69 -4.27
N THR A 106 11.40 11.34 -3.27
CA THR A 106 11.35 10.02 -2.61
C THR A 106 10.10 9.30 -3.06
N PHE A 107 10.24 8.06 -3.54
CA PHE A 107 9.14 7.13 -3.78
C PHE A 107 8.90 6.30 -2.52
N LEU A 108 7.75 6.47 -1.88
CA LEU A 108 7.43 5.81 -0.61
C LEU A 108 6.42 4.69 -0.84
N TRP A 109 6.85 3.45 -0.73
CA TRP A 109 6.01 2.26 -0.78
C TRP A 109 5.40 2.00 0.59
N VAL A 110 4.07 2.13 0.68
CA VAL A 110 3.34 1.90 1.93
C VAL A 110 2.71 0.52 1.88
N THR A 111 3.09 -0.34 2.82
CA THR A 111 2.73 -1.75 2.85
C THR A 111 1.36 -2.00 3.52
N TRP A 112 0.97 -3.27 3.71
CA TRP A 112 -0.30 -3.69 4.31
C TRP A 112 -0.62 -2.98 5.63
N TYR A 113 -1.89 -2.57 5.81
CA TYR A 113 -2.39 -1.93 7.04
C TYR A 113 -3.11 -2.94 7.92
N HIS A 114 -2.96 -2.84 9.25
CA HIS A 114 -3.72 -3.67 10.18
C HIS A 114 -5.25 -3.55 10.00
N THR A 115 -5.73 -2.42 9.49
CA THR A 115 -7.15 -2.17 9.18
C THR A 115 -7.63 -2.84 7.90
N ASN A 116 -6.76 -3.47 7.09
CA ASN A 116 -7.19 -4.16 5.88
C ASN A 116 -8.11 -5.36 6.18
N TYR A 117 -8.12 -5.86 7.41
CA TYR A 117 -9.13 -6.82 7.85
C TYR A 117 -10.57 -6.30 7.81
N SER A 118 -10.81 -5.01 7.61
CA SER A 118 -12.15 -4.46 7.35
C SER A 118 -12.66 -4.70 5.91
N PHE A 119 -11.77 -5.08 4.97
CA PHE A 119 -12.22 -5.50 3.64
C PHE A 119 -12.85 -6.90 3.71
N PRO A 120 -14.06 -7.09 3.16
CA PRO A 120 -14.79 -8.36 3.26
C PRO A 120 -14.00 -9.60 2.83
N VAL A 121 -13.13 -9.45 1.82
CA VAL A 121 -12.29 -10.55 1.29
C VAL A 121 -11.23 -11.03 2.29
N TYR A 122 -10.89 -10.23 3.29
CA TYR A 122 -9.90 -10.57 4.31
C TYR A 122 -10.49 -10.77 5.70
N THR A 123 -11.74 -10.30 5.93
CA THR A 123 -12.36 -10.36 7.25
C THR A 123 -12.62 -11.81 7.66
N PRO A 124 -12.04 -12.31 8.76
CA PRO A 124 -12.37 -13.62 9.27
C PRO A 124 -13.82 -13.66 9.79
N PHE A 125 -14.57 -14.66 9.41
CA PHE A 125 -15.96 -14.81 9.80
C PHE A 125 -16.19 -16.07 10.63
N LYS A 126 -17.15 -16.00 11.56
CA LYS A 126 -17.55 -17.14 12.39
C LYS A 126 -18.25 -18.20 11.54
N VAL A 127 -17.93 -19.47 11.75
CA VAL A 127 -18.66 -20.59 11.17
C VAL A 127 -19.83 -20.95 12.10
N PRO A 128 -21.09 -20.62 11.76
CA PRO A 128 -22.23 -20.74 12.69
C PRO A 128 -22.52 -22.16 13.14
N THR A 129 -22.23 -23.13 12.27
CA THR A 129 -22.50 -24.57 12.51
C THR A 129 -21.35 -25.32 13.16
N ALA A 130 -20.20 -24.67 13.39
CA ALA A 130 -19.08 -25.32 14.07
C ALA A 130 -19.34 -25.39 15.58
N PHE A 131 -19.06 -26.56 16.20
CA PHE A 131 -19.15 -26.71 17.64
C PHE A 131 -18.14 -25.83 18.41
N ALA A 132 -16.99 -25.57 17.80
CA ALA A 132 -16.02 -24.64 18.35
C ALA A 132 -16.26 -23.21 17.85
N ASP A 133 -15.95 -22.19 18.66
CA ASP A 133 -15.99 -20.79 18.25
C ASP A 133 -14.77 -20.48 17.35
N VAL A 134 -14.85 -20.86 16.09
CA VAL A 134 -13.78 -20.72 15.10
C VAL A 134 -14.18 -19.69 14.04
N HIS A 135 -13.25 -18.76 13.77
CA HIS A 135 -13.33 -17.81 12.67
C HIS A 135 -12.48 -18.30 11.50
N VAL A 136 -13.03 -18.27 10.32
CA VAL A 136 -12.38 -18.74 9.09
C VAL A 136 -12.05 -17.57 8.20
N GLN A 137 -10.86 -17.57 7.63
CA GLN A 137 -10.51 -16.73 6.48
C GLN A 137 -10.36 -17.63 5.26
N LEU A 138 -11.02 -17.25 4.17
CA LEU A 138 -10.89 -17.92 2.87
C LEU A 138 -9.91 -17.16 2.00
N GLY A 139 -9.12 -17.86 1.20
CA GLY A 139 -8.26 -17.27 0.20
C GLY A 139 -7.82 -18.29 -0.84
N SER A 140 -7.47 -17.83 -2.04
CA SER A 140 -6.95 -18.69 -3.12
C SER A 140 -5.42 -18.85 -3.09
N TRP A 141 -4.73 -17.99 -2.36
CA TRP A 141 -3.28 -17.96 -2.22
C TRP A 141 -2.76 -18.89 -1.10
N SER A 142 -1.45 -19.03 -1.00
CA SER A 142 -0.82 -19.85 0.02
C SER A 142 -0.95 -19.24 1.43
N PRO A 143 -1.15 -20.05 2.49
CA PRO A 143 -1.03 -19.58 3.86
C PRO A 143 0.37 -19.02 4.19
N GLU A 144 1.39 -19.46 3.44
CA GLU A 144 2.78 -19.02 3.58
C GLU A 144 3.12 -17.77 2.77
N THR A 145 2.15 -17.14 2.08
CA THR A 145 2.37 -15.89 1.34
C THR A 145 2.87 -14.80 2.29
N PRO A 146 4.05 -14.17 2.01
CA PRO A 146 4.59 -13.14 2.86
C PRO A 146 3.81 -11.83 2.71
N ILE A 147 3.46 -11.23 3.84
CA ILE A 147 2.80 -9.93 3.95
C ILE A 147 3.74 -8.98 4.66
N SER A 148 4.30 -8.03 3.93
CA SER A 148 4.99 -6.89 4.55
C SER A 148 3.94 -5.90 5.06
N THR A 149 4.08 -5.43 6.28
CA THR A 149 3.08 -4.56 6.93
C THR A 149 3.70 -3.34 7.59
N ILE A 150 3.01 -2.21 7.46
CA ILE A 150 3.30 -0.99 8.22
C ILE A 150 2.62 -0.97 9.60
N GLY A 151 1.80 -1.99 9.92
CA GLY A 151 1.00 -2.00 11.15
C GLY A 151 -0.05 -0.89 11.16
N ASP A 152 -0.10 -0.06 12.19
CA ASP A 152 -0.97 1.13 12.20
C ASP A 152 -0.34 2.26 11.39
N VAL A 153 -0.86 2.46 10.18
CA VAL A 153 -0.40 3.50 9.25
C VAL A 153 -0.50 4.91 9.84
N ARG A 154 -1.48 5.19 10.71
CA ARG A 154 -1.68 6.51 11.33
C ARG A 154 -0.56 6.87 12.29
N LEU A 155 0.08 5.88 12.92
CA LEU A 155 1.15 6.07 13.90
C LEU A 155 2.54 5.91 13.28
N ASN A 156 2.68 5.06 12.27
CA ASN A 156 3.97 4.70 11.71
C ASN A 156 4.35 5.51 10.46
N LEU A 157 3.40 5.82 9.55
CA LEU A 157 3.72 6.46 8.28
C LEU A 157 4.47 7.78 8.44
N GLY A 158 4.02 8.61 9.38
CA GLY A 158 4.66 9.90 9.65
C GLY A 158 6.14 9.79 10.06
N LYS A 159 6.55 8.66 10.66
CA LYS A 159 7.96 8.42 11.03
C LYS A 159 8.82 8.12 9.80
N PHE A 160 8.29 7.39 8.81
CA PHE A 160 8.98 7.17 7.53
C PHE A 160 9.08 8.46 6.72
N VAL A 161 7.99 9.23 6.62
CA VAL A 161 7.99 10.53 5.95
C VAL A 161 9.00 11.48 6.59
N ARG A 162 8.99 11.57 7.93
CA ARG A 162 9.94 12.39 8.68
C ARG A 162 11.39 11.97 8.43
N ALA A 163 11.68 10.67 8.49
CA ALA A 163 13.04 10.16 8.26
C ALA A 163 13.54 10.46 6.84
N ALA A 164 12.64 10.39 5.83
CA ALA A 164 12.98 10.78 4.47
C ALA A 164 13.29 12.27 4.35
N VAL A 165 12.49 13.13 5.01
CA VAL A 165 12.69 14.59 5.04
C VAL A 165 14.00 14.97 5.75
N GLU A 166 14.33 14.30 6.86
CA GLU A 166 15.53 14.58 7.66
C GLU A 166 16.83 14.02 7.03
N GLN A 167 16.72 13.11 6.03
CA GLN A 167 17.85 12.45 5.38
C GLN A 167 17.73 12.51 3.83
N PRO A 168 17.58 13.72 3.23
CA PRO A 168 17.36 13.85 1.79
C PRO A 168 18.53 13.29 0.97
N GLU A 169 19.75 13.30 1.51
CA GLU A 169 20.94 12.73 0.87
C GLU A 169 20.83 11.21 0.64
N LYS A 170 19.98 10.51 1.41
CA LYS A 170 19.71 9.08 1.22
C LYS A 170 18.42 8.85 0.46
N ALA A 171 17.35 9.59 0.83
CA ALA A 171 15.99 9.29 0.43
C ALA A 171 15.55 10.02 -0.86
N ALA A 172 16.17 11.14 -1.24
CA ALA A 172 15.84 11.84 -2.47
C ALA A 172 16.44 11.15 -3.73
N ASN A 173 16.45 11.87 -4.85
CA ASN A 173 16.99 11.42 -6.13
C ASN A 173 16.31 10.15 -6.66
N GLY A 174 15.01 10.04 -6.46
CA GLY A 174 14.20 8.91 -6.91
C GLY A 174 14.48 7.61 -6.17
N ALA A 175 14.96 7.68 -4.92
CA ALA A 175 15.12 6.51 -4.08
C ALA A 175 13.75 5.93 -3.67
N TYR A 176 13.67 4.61 -3.57
CA TYR A 176 12.53 3.92 -3.00
C TYR A 176 12.73 3.70 -1.50
N VAL A 177 11.70 3.97 -0.71
CA VAL A 177 11.62 3.70 0.73
C VAL A 177 10.48 2.75 0.99
N LEU A 178 10.74 1.60 1.61
CA LEU A 178 9.73 0.63 2.03
C LEU A 178 9.25 0.95 3.44
N ALA A 179 8.04 1.46 3.56
CA ALA A 179 7.39 1.68 4.84
C ALA A 179 6.76 0.39 5.37
N ALA A 180 7.61 -0.46 5.94
CA ALA A 180 7.24 -1.71 6.59
C ALA A 180 7.86 -1.82 7.98
N VAL A 181 7.10 -2.32 8.94
CA VAL A 181 7.60 -2.62 10.29
C VAL A 181 8.07 -4.06 10.42
N GLU A 182 7.39 -4.98 9.74
CA GLU A 182 7.69 -6.41 9.75
C GLU A 182 7.08 -7.12 8.53
N THR A 183 7.51 -8.36 8.33
CA THR A 183 6.91 -9.27 7.34
C THR A 183 6.44 -10.52 8.08
N ILE A 184 5.21 -10.94 7.80
CA ILE A 184 4.55 -12.09 8.42
C ILE A 184 3.84 -12.90 7.32
N THR A 185 3.60 -14.21 7.52
CA THR A 185 2.81 -14.99 6.58
C THR A 185 1.31 -14.71 6.72
N VAL A 186 0.51 -15.01 5.71
CA VAL A 186 -0.96 -14.92 5.77
C VAL A 186 -1.51 -15.68 6.98
N GLU A 187 -1.07 -16.92 7.19
CA GLU A 187 -1.51 -17.70 8.35
C GLU A 187 -1.04 -17.10 9.68
N GLY A 188 0.19 -16.59 9.73
CA GLY A 188 0.73 -15.89 10.91
C GLY A 188 -0.07 -14.63 11.24
N LEU A 189 -0.41 -13.84 10.21
CA LEU A 189 -1.22 -12.63 10.33
C LEU A 189 -2.64 -12.96 10.86
N LEU A 190 -3.29 -13.99 10.31
CA LEU A 190 -4.60 -14.46 10.77
C LEU A 190 -4.56 -14.98 12.21
N LYS A 191 -3.50 -15.72 12.58
CA LYS A 191 -3.30 -16.20 13.94
C LYS A 191 -3.16 -15.04 14.91
N LEU A 192 -2.34 -14.05 14.58
CA LEU A 192 -2.14 -12.85 15.39
C LEU A 192 -3.43 -12.06 15.57
N TRP A 193 -4.23 -11.90 14.47
CA TRP A 193 -5.56 -11.32 14.56
C TRP A 193 -6.45 -12.09 15.54
N GLY A 194 -6.46 -13.42 15.46
CA GLY A 194 -7.24 -14.27 16.38
C GLY A 194 -6.82 -14.09 17.83
N GLU A 195 -5.52 -14.09 18.12
CA GLU A 195 -4.99 -13.91 19.48
C GLU A 195 -5.37 -12.55 20.07
N THR A 196 -5.26 -11.48 19.30
CA THR A 196 -5.60 -10.11 19.74
C THR A 196 -7.11 -9.89 19.91
N HIS A 197 -7.94 -10.65 19.22
CA HIS A 197 -9.42 -10.57 19.31
C HIS A 197 -10.02 -11.67 20.21
N GLY A 198 -9.22 -12.52 20.82
CA GLY A 198 -9.70 -13.65 21.65
C GLY A 198 -10.47 -14.70 20.84
N LYS A 199 -10.09 -14.93 19.57
CA LYS A 199 -10.75 -15.83 18.64
C LYS A 199 -9.83 -16.96 18.19
N LYS A 200 -10.40 -18.18 18.06
CA LYS A 200 -9.71 -19.23 17.33
C LYS A 200 -9.88 -18.98 15.83
N THR A 201 -8.81 -19.16 15.07
CA THR A 201 -8.82 -18.90 13.64
C THR A 201 -8.38 -20.11 12.83
N LYS A 202 -8.85 -20.18 11.59
CA LYS A 202 -8.42 -21.17 10.61
C LYS A 202 -8.36 -20.54 9.22
N TYR A 203 -7.20 -20.61 8.57
CA TYR A 203 -7.12 -20.33 7.14
C TYR A 203 -7.60 -21.52 6.33
N VAL A 204 -8.43 -21.28 5.33
CA VAL A 204 -8.91 -22.31 4.40
C VAL A 204 -8.62 -21.86 2.97
N LYS A 205 -7.68 -22.55 2.34
CA LYS A 205 -7.41 -22.34 0.91
C LYS A 205 -8.55 -22.91 0.11
N ILE A 206 -9.12 -22.12 -0.79
CA ILE A 206 -10.17 -22.51 -1.72
C ILE A 206 -9.67 -22.35 -3.16
N ASP A 207 -10.41 -22.93 -4.09
CA ASP A 207 -10.15 -22.78 -5.51
C ASP A 207 -10.26 -21.30 -5.94
N PRO A 208 -9.39 -20.80 -6.86
CA PRO A 208 -9.43 -19.41 -7.33
C PRO A 208 -10.76 -19.01 -7.99
N GLU A 209 -11.42 -19.93 -8.69
CA GLU A 209 -12.74 -19.68 -9.30
C GLU A 209 -13.79 -19.49 -8.23
N ALA A 210 -13.83 -20.39 -7.22
CA ALA A 210 -14.72 -20.26 -6.07
C ALA A 210 -14.48 -18.94 -5.30
N PHE A 211 -13.22 -18.52 -5.19
CA PHE A 211 -12.90 -17.23 -4.55
C PHE A 211 -13.47 -16.04 -5.36
N ARG A 212 -13.36 -16.05 -6.70
CA ARG A 212 -13.96 -15.03 -7.57
C ARG A 212 -15.48 -15.01 -7.53
N GLU A 213 -16.12 -16.19 -7.44
CA GLU A 213 -17.58 -16.28 -7.30
C GLU A 213 -18.09 -15.65 -6.00
N LEU A 214 -17.33 -15.79 -4.90
CA LEU A 214 -17.68 -15.19 -3.61
C LEU A 214 -17.48 -13.67 -3.58
N TRP A 215 -16.44 -13.15 -4.25
CA TRP A 215 -16.08 -11.72 -4.26
C TRP A 215 -15.72 -11.23 -5.67
N PRO A 216 -16.66 -11.25 -6.63
CA PRO A 216 -16.33 -11.07 -8.06
C PRO A 216 -15.56 -9.79 -8.37
N VAL A 217 -15.89 -8.66 -7.74
CA VAL A 217 -15.19 -7.37 -7.97
C VAL A 217 -13.92 -7.25 -7.14
N LEU A 218 -14.00 -7.63 -5.86
CA LEU A 218 -12.85 -7.51 -4.94
C LEU A 218 -11.78 -8.55 -5.23
N ALA A 219 -12.13 -9.70 -5.80
CA ALA A 219 -11.15 -10.70 -6.21
C ALA A 219 -10.27 -10.18 -7.37
N GLU A 220 -10.86 -9.45 -8.32
CA GLU A 220 -10.13 -8.85 -9.45
C GLU A 220 -9.21 -7.68 -9.02
N GLU A 221 -9.40 -7.12 -7.83
CA GLU A 221 -8.59 -6.02 -7.32
C GLU A 221 -7.68 -6.48 -6.17
N LEU A 222 -8.27 -6.98 -5.09
CA LEU A 222 -7.54 -7.34 -3.87
C LEU A 222 -7.05 -8.79 -3.89
N GLY A 223 -7.76 -9.68 -4.61
CA GLY A 223 -7.32 -11.06 -4.81
C GLY A 223 -6.11 -11.16 -5.72
N VAL A 224 -6.10 -10.43 -6.84
CA VAL A 224 -4.94 -10.39 -7.75
C VAL A 224 -3.67 -9.84 -7.07
N MET A 225 -3.82 -8.90 -6.14
CA MET A 225 -2.70 -8.43 -5.31
C MET A 225 -2.11 -9.56 -4.46
N MET A 226 -2.98 -10.38 -3.85
CA MET A 226 -2.52 -11.51 -3.04
C MET A 226 -1.87 -12.60 -3.90
N ASP A 227 -2.40 -12.88 -5.09
CA ASP A 227 -1.81 -13.82 -6.06
C ASP A 227 -0.44 -13.31 -6.56
N TYR A 228 -0.30 -11.99 -6.77
CA TYR A 228 0.98 -11.35 -7.07
C TYR A 228 2.00 -11.58 -5.95
N TRP A 229 1.62 -11.34 -4.69
CA TRP A 229 2.51 -11.56 -3.55
C TRP A 229 2.84 -13.05 -3.35
N ASP A 230 1.88 -13.95 -3.56
CA ASP A 230 2.14 -15.40 -3.47
C ASP A 230 3.14 -15.86 -4.54
N ALA A 231 3.04 -15.34 -5.75
CA ALA A 231 3.91 -15.71 -6.85
C ALA A 231 5.31 -15.07 -6.79
N THR A 232 5.41 -13.82 -6.34
CA THR A 232 6.67 -13.05 -6.35
C THR A 232 7.40 -13.06 -5.01
N ARG A 233 6.71 -13.41 -3.91
CA ARG A 233 7.28 -13.59 -2.57
C ARG A 233 8.08 -12.34 -2.14
N GLU A 234 9.33 -12.54 -1.74
CA GLU A 234 10.25 -11.48 -1.29
C GLU A 234 10.56 -10.44 -2.39
N LYS A 235 10.34 -10.80 -3.67
CA LYS A 235 10.51 -9.87 -4.80
C LYS A 235 9.37 -8.89 -4.96
N SER A 236 8.24 -9.10 -4.29
CA SER A 236 7.06 -8.23 -4.41
C SER A 236 7.37 -6.74 -4.17
N TRP A 237 8.37 -6.47 -3.33
CA TRP A 237 8.80 -5.14 -2.93
C TRP A 237 10.22 -4.84 -3.45
N SER A 238 10.51 -5.20 -4.69
CA SER A 238 11.78 -4.92 -5.35
C SER A 238 11.61 -3.92 -6.50
N ASP A 239 12.66 -3.14 -6.73
CA ASP A 239 12.75 -2.30 -7.93
C ASP A 239 13.32 -3.14 -9.09
N VAL A 240 12.63 -3.15 -10.22
CA VAL A 240 13.03 -3.91 -11.43
C VAL A 240 14.34 -3.43 -12.03
N SER A 241 14.74 -2.19 -11.77
CA SER A 241 16.04 -1.66 -12.22
C SER A 241 17.21 -2.10 -11.31
N GLY A 242 16.93 -2.87 -10.25
CA GLY A 242 17.91 -3.35 -9.29
C GLY A 242 18.44 -2.30 -8.31
N ARG A 243 17.78 -1.15 -8.18
CA ARG A 243 18.12 -0.16 -7.15
C ARG A 243 17.79 -0.72 -5.78
N LYS A 244 18.62 -0.37 -4.80
CA LYS A 244 18.34 -0.69 -3.40
C LYS A 244 17.05 0.03 -2.95
N VAL A 245 16.13 -0.72 -2.37
CA VAL A 245 14.98 -0.19 -1.66
C VAL A 245 15.41 0.05 -0.21
N LEU A 246 15.28 1.27 0.28
CA LEU A 246 15.66 1.65 1.65
C LEU A 246 14.63 1.14 2.64
N THR A 247 15.10 0.61 3.76
CA THR A 247 14.27 0.09 4.84
C THR A 247 14.30 1.01 6.07
N LYS A 248 13.53 0.67 7.09
CA LYS A 248 13.56 1.36 8.40
C LYS A 248 14.95 1.33 9.03
N GLU A 249 15.71 0.25 8.81
CA GLU A 249 17.08 0.09 9.30
C GLU A 249 18.04 1.04 8.59
N ASP A 250 17.94 1.19 7.25
CA ASP A 250 18.77 2.10 6.46
C ASP A 250 18.58 3.57 6.88
N LEU A 251 17.36 3.92 7.28
CA LEU A 251 16.98 5.25 7.73
C LEU A 251 17.06 5.42 9.27
N GLY A 252 17.40 4.36 10.01
CA GLY A 252 17.55 4.40 11.47
C GLY A 252 16.24 4.71 12.21
N ILE A 253 15.08 4.33 11.65
CA ILE A 253 13.77 4.65 12.21
C ILE A 253 13.51 3.80 13.46
N GLN A 254 13.19 4.46 14.58
CA GLN A 254 12.94 3.84 15.86
C GLN A 254 11.50 4.10 16.36
N GLY A 255 11.07 3.31 17.34
CA GLY A 255 9.79 3.51 18.03
C GLY A 255 8.57 3.24 17.16
N LEU A 256 8.70 2.43 16.11
CA LEU A 256 7.56 1.98 15.31
C LEU A 256 6.66 1.07 16.15
N GLN A 257 5.36 1.27 16.04
CA GLN A 257 4.37 0.36 16.63
C GLN A 257 4.38 -0.96 15.83
N THR A 258 4.38 -2.08 16.55
CA THR A 258 4.29 -3.40 15.92
C THR A 258 2.90 -3.67 15.34
N LEU A 259 2.78 -4.67 14.47
CA LEU A 259 1.48 -5.13 13.98
C LEU A 259 0.59 -5.63 15.12
N GLU A 260 1.16 -6.33 16.08
CA GLU A 260 0.43 -6.85 17.25
C GLU A 260 -0.19 -5.73 18.09
N GLU A 261 0.57 -4.67 18.36
CA GLU A 261 0.07 -3.49 19.08
C GLU A 261 -1.08 -2.82 18.30
N GLY A 262 -0.92 -2.66 16.96
CA GLY A 262 -1.98 -2.10 16.11
C GLY A 262 -3.26 -2.93 16.11
N LEU A 263 -3.14 -4.26 16.06
CA LEU A 263 -4.29 -5.17 16.11
C LEU A 263 -4.97 -5.17 17.49
N LYS A 264 -4.22 -5.05 18.59
CA LYS A 264 -4.79 -4.90 19.95
C LYS A 264 -5.60 -3.61 20.08
N ASP A 265 -5.07 -2.51 19.56
CA ASP A 265 -5.78 -1.22 19.56
C ASP A 265 -7.07 -1.28 18.72
N LEU A 266 -7.04 -1.99 17.59
CA LEU A 266 -8.20 -2.21 16.75
C LEU A 266 -9.27 -3.05 17.46
N ALA A 267 -8.86 -4.15 18.10
CA ALA A 267 -9.77 -5.03 18.86
C ALA A 267 -10.43 -4.29 20.03
N ALA A 268 -9.69 -3.46 20.76
CA ALA A 268 -10.24 -2.66 21.85
C ALA A 268 -11.31 -1.68 21.39
N LYS A 269 -11.14 -1.05 20.21
CA LYS A 269 -12.10 -0.12 19.63
C LYS A 269 -13.38 -0.82 19.14
N THR A 270 -13.24 -2.01 18.55
CA THR A 270 -14.40 -2.80 18.07
C THR A 270 -15.22 -3.40 19.21
N ALA A 271 -14.62 -3.66 20.37
CA ALA A 271 -15.32 -4.15 21.56
C ALA A 271 -16.19 -3.09 22.23
N THR A 272 -15.96 -1.79 21.95
CA THR A 272 -16.68 -0.64 22.56
C THR A 272 -17.70 0.02 21.62
N ALA A 273 -17.77 -0.43 20.36
CA ALA A 273 -18.72 0.04 19.35
C ALA A 273 -19.91 -0.92 19.23
#